data_d4dccd58300aa90a1a7ccf550bee1e63
#
_entry.id   d4dccd58300aa90a1a7ccf550bee1e63
#
_cell.length_a   1.000
_cell.length_b   1.000
_cell.length_c   1.000
_cell.angle_alpha   90.00
_cell.angle_beta   90.00
_cell.angle_gamma   90.00
#
_symmetry.space_group_name_H-M   'P 1'
#
loop_
_entity.id
_entity.type
_entity.pdbx_description
1 polymer ?
#
loop_
_entity_poly.entity_id
_entity_poly.type
_entity_poly.pdbx_seq_one_letter_code
_entity_poly.pdbx_strand_id
1 'polypeptide(L)'
;MKLVIAKDTDQYFGSQLRELDFPVEIFPIDPEDASNPPWDSIPNCDALFLSYQFLFAIRDNQKLFQPLLNLCKRMQFIQTGYAGMDDPFCQAMLKESKAVIANASSIHAIPISHYVFSQMLRWNKRIDQHIELQHEKNWSPMGGDGELTNKTLLILGYGGIGKEVAKLGKAFGMNVIGIRRKPQECEFADEV
;
A
#
# COMPACT_ATOMS: atom_id res chain seq x y z
N MET A 1 23.77 7.10 7.39
CA MET A 1 22.40 7.65 7.26
C MET A 1 21.72 7.60 8.61
N LYS A 2 21.12 8.71 9.05
CA LYS A 2 20.31 8.78 10.28
C LYS A 2 18.84 8.59 9.93
N LEU A 3 18.22 7.53 10.46
CA LEU A 3 16.85 7.11 10.12
C LEU A 3 15.95 7.09 11.35
N VAL A 4 14.83 7.80 11.29
CA VAL A 4 13.76 7.72 12.28
C VAL A 4 12.71 6.70 11.83
N ILE A 5 12.33 5.80 12.72
CA ILE A 5 11.29 4.79 12.47
C ILE A 5 10.47 4.55 13.74
N ALA A 6 9.27 3.96 13.60
CA ALA A 6 8.52 3.49 14.75
C ALA A 6 9.26 2.34 15.47
N LYS A 7 9.15 2.25 16.80
CA LYS A 7 9.75 1.19 17.62
C LYS A 7 9.42 -0.21 17.11
N ASP A 8 8.17 -0.46 16.74
CA ASP A 8 7.74 -1.75 16.22
C ASP A 8 8.41 -2.05 14.87
N THR A 9 8.59 -1.02 14.03
CA THR A 9 9.31 -1.17 12.76
C THR A 9 10.78 -1.55 12.99
N ASP A 10 11.45 -0.95 13.98
CA ASP A 10 12.82 -1.33 14.35
C ASP A 10 12.87 -2.77 14.89
N GLN A 11 11.89 -3.17 15.67
CA GLN A 11 11.81 -4.50 16.23
C GLN A 11 11.71 -5.59 15.14
N TYR A 12 10.95 -5.33 14.05
CA TYR A 12 10.77 -6.30 12.96
C TYR A 12 11.86 -6.24 11.89
N PHE A 13 12.35 -5.04 11.56
CA PHE A 13 13.20 -4.82 10.40
C PHE A 13 14.56 -4.18 10.74
N GLY A 14 14.80 -3.81 11.99
CA GLY A 14 15.99 -3.08 12.40
C GLY A 14 17.30 -3.85 12.14
N SER A 15 17.32 -5.18 12.32
CA SER A 15 18.47 -6.01 11.98
C SER A 15 18.81 -5.92 10.50
N GLN A 16 17.83 -6.09 9.63
CA GLN A 16 18.00 -6.02 8.18
C GLN A 16 18.46 -4.62 7.72
N LEU A 17 17.96 -3.57 8.37
CA LEU A 17 18.39 -2.20 8.08
C LEU A 17 19.85 -1.94 8.49
N ARG A 18 20.33 -2.58 9.56
CA ARG A 18 21.72 -2.46 10.02
C ARG A 18 22.71 -3.30 9.21
N GLU A 19 22.22 -4.29 8.45
CA GLU A 19 22.99 -5.14 7.54
C GLU A 19 23.16 -4.56 6.13
N LEU A 20 22.62 -3.36 5.87
CA LEU A 20 22.79 -2.69 4.59
C LEU A 20 24.28 -2.33 4.34
N ASP A 21 24.69 -2.27 3.09
CA ASP A 21 26.08 -1.99 2.64
C ASP A 21 26.62 -0.61 3.07
N PHE A 22 25.80 0.18 3.75
CA PHE A 22 26.16 1.49 4.29
C PHE A 22 25.67 1.66 5.74
N PRO A 23 26.39 2.45 6.57
CA PRO A 23 26.03 2.60 7.98
C PRO A 23 24.68 3.32 8.17
N VAL A 24 23.78 2.70 8.92
CA VAL A 24 22.48 3.27 9.31
C VAL A 24 22.43 3.41 10.83
N GLU A 25 22.26 4.65 11.31
CA GLU A 25 21.97 4.97 12.70
C GLU A 25 20.46 5.11 12.86
N ILE A 26 19.84 4.22 13.61
CA ILE A 26 18.37 4.17 13.77
C ILE A 26 17.97 4.89 15.06
N PHE A 27 16.96 5.76 14.94
CA PHE A 27 16.28 6.46 16.03
C PHE A 27 14.85 5.91 16.14
N PRO A 28 14.65 4.85 16.94
CA PRO A 28 13.31 4.28 17.13
C PRO A 28 12.49 5.18 18.06
N ILE A 29 11.29 5.55 17.65
CA ILE A 29 10.36 6.37 18.43
C ILE A 29 9.03 5.66 18.61
N ASP A 30 8.34 6.01 19.69
CA ASP A 30 6.99 5.53 19.93
C ASP A 30 5.99 6.43 19.19
N PRO A 31 5.19 5.90 18.25
CA PRO A 31 4.21 6.71 17.55
C PRO A 31 3.11 7.30 18.45
N GLU A 32 2.85 6.68 19.59
CA GLU A 32 1.78 7.07 20.53
C GLU A 32 2.27 8.01 21.65
N ASP A 33 3.60 8.08 21.85
CA ASP A 33 4.21 8.88 22.92
C ASP A 33 5.33 9.78 22.40
N ALA A 34 5.03 11.05 22.19
CA ALA A 34 6.00 12.06 21.76
C ALA A 34 6.96 12.51 22.88
N SER A 35 6.84 11.99 24.09
CA SER A 35 7.64 12.39 25.26
C SER A 35 8.79 11.43 25.58
N ASN A 36 8.80 10.18 25.06
CA ASN A 36 9.80 9.17 25.39
C ASN A 36 10.31 8.33 24.18
N PRO A 37 11.45 8.66 23.55
CA PRO A 37 12.19 9.92 23.77
C PRO A 37 11.40 11.13 23.26
N PRO A 38 11.62 12.32 23.80
CA PRO A 38 10.97 13.52 23.29
C PRO A 38 11.29 13.70 21.81
N TRP A 39 10.29 13.77 20.95
CA TRP A 39 10.52 13.89 19.51
C TRP A 39 11.29 15.17 19.13
N ASP A 40 11.16 16.23 19.95
CA ASP A 40 11.91 17.47 19.78
C ASP A 40 13.41 17.32 20.08
N SER A 41 13.81 16.31 20.87
CA SER A 41 15.22 16.00 21.16
C SER A 41 15.91 15.18 20.06
N ILE A 42 15.15 14.62 19.11
CA ILE A 42 15.71 13.88 17.99
C ILE A 42 16.49 14.86 17.10
N PRO A 43 17.77 14.56 16.76
CA PRO A 43 18.57 15.46 15.93
C PRO A 43 17.97 15.56 14.53
N ASN A 44 18.46 16.50 13.72
CA ASN A 44 18.17 16.50 12.30
C ASN A 44 18.64 15.17 11.69
N CYS A 45 17.70 14.44 11.09
CA CYS A 45 17.97 13.13 10.50
C CYS A 45 17.81 13.19 8.98
N ASP A 46 18.46 12.22 8.30
CA ASP A 46 18.40 12.15 6.86
C ASP A 46 17.02 11.68 6.40
N ALA A 47 16.43 10.70 7.08
CA ALA A 47 15.18 10.09 6.67
C ALA A 47 14.22 9.77 7.85
N LEU A 48 12.92 9.78 7.53
CA LEU A 48 11.84 9.25 8.37
C LEU A 48 11.05 8.23 7.56
N PHE A 49 10.86 7.03 8.11
CA PHE A 49 9.85 6.11 7.63
C PHE A 49 8.54 6.32 8.40
N LEU A 50 7.60 6.96 7.74
CA LEU A 50 6.29 7.29 8.28
C LEU A 50 5.32 6.13 8.06
N SER A 51 5.27 5.20 9.01
CA SER A 51 4.39 4.03 8.96
C SER A 51 2.92 4.40 9.26
N TYR A 52 2.01 3.45 9.03
CA TYR A 52 0.60 3.60 9.40
C TYR A 52 0.38 3.86 10.90
N GLN A 53 1.25 3.36 11.75
CA GLN A 53 1.18 3.56 13.20
C GLN A 53 1.13 5.04 13.58
N PHE A 54 1.92 5.88 12.92
CA PHE A 54 1.89 7.33 13.15
C PHE A 54 0.55 7.96 12.79
N LEU A 55 -0.07 7.53 11.69
CA LEU A 55 -1.39 8.05 11.30
C LEU A 55 -2.48 7.62 12.27
N PHE A 56 -2.45 6.36 12.70
CA PHE A 56 -3.40 5.87 13.70
C PHE A 56 -3.24 6.58 15.03
N ALA A 57 -2.00 6.76 15.51
CA ALA A 57 -1.71 7.49 16.73
C ALA A 57 -2.24 8.93 16.69
N ILE A 58 -2.05 9.65 15.57
CA ILE A 58 -2.60 11.01 15.40
C ILE A 58 -4.13 11.00 15.40
N ARG A 59 -4.76 10.04 14.71
CA ARG A 59 -6.21 9.91 14.66
C ARG A 59 -6.80 9.70 16.05
N ASP A 60 -6.14 8.89 16.86
CA ASP A 60 -6.59 8.53 18.19
C ASP A 60 -6.18 9.59 19.24
N ASN A 61 -5.08 10.34 18.98
CA ASN A 61 -4.60 11.43 19.82
C ASN A 61 -4.13 12.64 19.00
N GLN A 62 -5.01 13.59 18.77
CA GLN A 62 -4.74 14.81 17.99
C GLN A 62 -3.59 15.69 18.56
N LYS A 63 -3.21 15.51 19.83
CA LYS A 63 -2.06 16.24 20.40
C LYS A 63 -0.72 15.84 19.76
N LEU A 64 -0.66 14.67 19.11
CA LEU A 64 0.53 14.19 18.40
C LEU A 64 0.71 14.83 17.01
N PHE A 65 -0.31 15.49 16.48
CA PHE A 65 -0.28 16.08 15.13
C PHE A 65 0.87 17.07 14.96
N GLN A 66 0.93 18.06 15.83
CA GLN A 66 1.94 19.12 15.72
C GLN A 66 3.37 18.62 16.02
N PRO A 67 3.61 17.83 17.07
CA PRO A 67 4.92 17.19 17.28
C PRO A 67 5.42 16.39 16.09
N LEU A 68 4.57 15.56 15.46
CA LEU A 68 4.97 14.79 14.28
C LEU A 68 5.24 15.68 13.07
N LEU A 69 4.43 16.72 12.86
CA LEU A 69 4.66 17.68 11.78
C LEU A 69 6.00 18.42 11.96
N ASN A 70 6.32 18.81 13.20
CA ASN A 70 7.61 19.44 13.52
C ASN A 70 8.78 18.47 13.28
N LEU A 71 8.61 17.19 13.59
CA LEU A 71 9.60 16.15 13.27
C LEU A 71 9.79 16.04 11.76
N CYS A 72 8.71 15.96 10.98
CA CYS A 72 8.75 15.89 9.52
C CYS A 72 9.50 17.09 8.88
N LYS A 73 9.36 18.28 9.44
CA LYS A 73 10.05 19.50 8.95
C LYS A 73 11.59 19.44 9.08
N ARG A 74 12.10 18.58 9.94
CA ARG A 74 13.55 18.42 10.20
C ARG A 74 14.19 17.31 9.37
N MET A 75 13.40 16.59 8.56
CA MET A 75 13.87 15.50 7.72
C MET A 75 14.28 16.02 6.33
N GLN A 76 15.22 15.32 5.70
CA GLN A 76 15.59 15.54 4.29
C GLN A 76 14.72 14.68 3.37
N PHE A 77 14.38 13.47 3.82
CA PHE A 77 13.58 12.50 3.08
C PHE A 77 12.51 11.88 3.98
N ILE A 78 11.31 11.69 3.44
CA ILE A 78 10.21 10.99 4.13
C ILE A 78 9.64 9.92 3.21
N GLN A 79 9.74 8.67 3.63
CA GLN A 79 9.04 7.56 3.00
C GLN A 79 7.78 7.25 3.78
N THR A 80 6.61 7.34 3.14
CA THR A 80 5.37 6.86 3.77
C THR A 80 5.17 5.37 3.51
N GLY A 81 4.64 4.65 4.49
CA GLY A 81 4.25 3.24 4.36
C GLY A 81 2.89 3.04 3.66
N TYR A 82 2.28 4.09 3.14
CA TYR A 82 0.95 4.10 2.52
C TYR A 82 0.95 4.89 1.20
N ALA A 83 -0.07 4.65 0.38
CA ALA A 83 -0.16 5.23 -0.96
C ALA A 83 -0.91 6.58 -0.98
N GLY A 84 -2.00 6.71 -0.20
CA GLY A 84 -2.83 7.91 -0.16
C GLY A 84 -2.14 9.06 0.56
N MET A 85 -2.27 10.28 0.04
CA MET A 85 -1.72 11.51 0.61
C MET A 85 -2.82 12.56 0.85
N ASP A 86 -4.07 12.14 0.86
CA ASP A 86 -5.28 12.98 1.02
C ASP A 86 -5.69 13.20 2.48
N ASP A 87 -5.08 12.48 3.41
CA ASP A 87 -5.25 12.69 4.85
C ASP A 87 -4.80 14.11 5.27
N PRO A 88 -5.50 14.77 6.22
CA PRO A 88 -5.17 16.12 6.68
C PRO A 88 -3.72 16.29 7.15
N PHE A 89 -3.14 15.29 7.82
CA PHE A 89 -1.75 15.32 8.23
C PHE A 89 -0.80 15.30 7.03
N CYS A 90 -1.06 14.42 6.07
CA CYS A 90 -0.27 14.33 4.85
C CYS A 90 -0.30 15.64 4.05
N GLN A 91 -1.46 16.27 3.96
CA GLN A 91 -1.60 17.58 3.30
C GLN A 91 -0.82 18.68 4.02
N ALA A 92 -0.85 18.72 5.35
CA ALA A 92 -0.04 19.64 6.15
C ALA A 92 1.46 19.38 5.95
N MET A 93 1.88 18.13 5.98
CA MET A 93 3.26 17.71 5.76
C MET A 93 3.75 18.12 4.37
N LEU A 94 2.96 17.88 3.31
CA LEU A 94 3.30 18.29 1.94
C LEU A 94 3.45 19.82 1.81
N LYS A 95 2.66 20.58 2.55
CA LYS A 95 2.68 22.05 2.51
C LYS A 95 3.83 22.66 3.30
N GLU A 96 4.18 22.06 4.44
CA GLU A 96 5.06 22.69 5.44
C GLU A 96 6.46 22.08 5.51
N SER A 97 6.63 20.81 5.07
CA SER A 97 7.94 20.18 5.02
C SER A 97 8.68 20.51 3.73
N LYS A 98 10.02 20.64 3.83
CA LYS A 98 10.90 20.78 2.67
C LYS A 98 11.52 19.45 2.24
N ALA A 99 11.19 18.35 2.93
CA ALA A 99 11.69 17.02 2.63
C ALA A 99 11.24 16.55 1.24
N VAL A 100 12.04 15.73 0.61
CA VAL A 100 11.57 14.91 -0.51
C VAL A 100 10.66 13.83 0.04
N ILE A 101 9.43 13.75 -0.45
CA ILE A 101 8.42 12.82 0.06
C ILE A 101 8.12 11.77 -1.00
N ALA A 102 8.28 10.50 -0.63
CA ALA A 102 7.90 9.35 -1.45
C ALA A 102 6.78 8.56 -0.74
N ASN A 103 5.89 7.98 -1.53
CA ASN A 103 4.81 7.14 -1.02
C ASN A 103 4.95 5.68 -1.50
N ALA A 104 4.09 4.80 -0.98
CA ALA A 104 4.08 3.37 -1.27
C ALA A 104 3.06 2.99 -2.37
N SER A 105 2.77 3.87 -3.33
CA SER A 105 1.66 3.70 -4.28
C SER A 105 1.74 2.46 -5.18
N SER A 106 2.93 1.90 -5.41
CA SER A 106 3.11 0.72 -6.28
C SER A 106 3.31 -0.60 -5.51
N ILE A 107 3.67 -0.53 -4.23
CA ILE A 107 4.05 -1.71 -3.43
C ILE A 107 2.89 -2.71 -3.30
N HIS A 108 1.67 -2.21 -3.17
CA HIS A 108 0.47 -3.03 -3.00
C HIS A 108 -0.19 -3.46 -4.31
N ALA A 109 0.35 -3.11 -5.47
CA ALA A 109 -0.28 -3.38 -6.75
C ALA A 109 -0.42 -4.88 -7.02
N ILE A 110 0.65 -5.64 -6.79
CA ILE A 110 0.65 -7.10 -6.99
C ILE A 110 -0.33 -7.80 -6.03
N PRO A 111 -0.23 -7.65 -4.69
CA PRO A 111 -1.15 -8.35 -3.79
C PRO A 111 -2.62 -7.93 -3.99
N ILE A 112 -2.90 -6.67 -4.35
CA ILE A 112 -4.26 -6.25 -4.68
C ILE A 112 -4.75 -6.91 -5.97
N SER A 113 -3.91 -7.02 -7.01
CA SER A 113 -4.30 -7.69 -8.24
C SER A 113 -4.62 -9.18 -8.01
N HIS A 114 -3.87 -9.86 -7.16
CA HIS A 114 -4.16 -11.24 -6.74
C HIS A 114 -5.51 -11.33 -6.03
N TYR A 115 -5.80 -10.38 -5.12
CA TYR A 115 -7.09 -10.33 -4.44
C TYR A 115 -8.25 -10.13 -5.43
N VAL A 116 -8.12 -9.20 -6.39
CA VAL A 116 -9.13 -8.97 -7.42
C VAL A 116 -9.42 -10.27 -8.19
N PHE A 117 -8.40 -10.96 -8.67
CA PHE A 117 -8.57 -12.21 -9.40
C PHE A 117 -9.13 -13.35 -8.53
N SER A 118 -8.75 -13.41 -7.25
CA SER A 118 -9.35 -14.39 -6.33
C SER A 118 -10.86 -14.21 -6.22
N GLN A 119 -11.35 -12.95 -6.15
CA GLN A 119 -12.79 -12.68 -6.09
C GLN A 119 -13.49 -12.93 -7.44
N MET A 120 -12.85 -12.59 -8.55
CA MET A 120 -13.39 -12.88 -9.89
C MET A 120 -13.54 -14.39 -10.12
N LEU A 121 -12.54 -15.18 -9.73
CA LEU A 121 -12.59 -16.64 -9.83
C LEU A 121 -13.62 -17.22 -8.85
N ARG A 122 -13.68 -16.74 -7.61
CA ARG A 122 -14.67 -17.15 -6.61
C ARG A 122 -16.09 -16.99 -7.13
N TRP A 123 -16.38 -15.82 -7.70
CA TRP A 123 -17.68 -15.53 -8.31
C TRP A 123 -17.93 -16.41 -9.53
N ASN A 124 -16.99 -16.45 -10.46
CA ASN A 124 -17.12 -17.12 -11.75
C ASN A 124 -17.26 -18.65 -11.61
N LYS A 125 -16.55 -19.24 -10.64
CA LYS A 125 -16.56 -20.67 -10.32
C LYS A 125 -17.56 -21.03 -9.23
N ARG A 126 -18.42 -20.11 -8.79
CA ARG A 126 -19.43 -20.34 -7.74
C ARG A 126 -18.88 -21.02 -6.48
N ILE A 127 -17.67 -20.65 -6.08
CA ILE A 127 -16.96 -21.33 -4.97
C ILE A 127 -17.81 -21.38 -3.69
N ASP A 128 -18.56 -20.32 -3.38
CA ASP A 128 -19.40 -20.28 -2.17
C ASP A 128 -20.51 -21.34 -2.21
N GLN A 129 -21.16 -21.53 -3.36
CA GLN A 129 -22.20 -22.55 -3.53
C GLN A 129 -21.61 -23.97 -3.44
N HIS A 130 -20.39 -24.18 -3.94
CA HIS A 130 -19.69 -25.46 -3.78
C HIS A 130 -19.35 -25.73 -2.31
N ILE A 131 -18.95 -24.71 -1.56
CA ILE A 131 -18.69 -24.82 -0.12
C ILE A 131 -19.97 -25.19 0.65
N GLU A 132 -21.10 -24.57 0.33
CA GLU A 132 -22.41 -24.88 0.93
C GLU A 132 -22.79 -26.34 0.67
N LEU A 133 -22.74 -26.80 -0.59
CA LEU A 133 -23.01 -28.19 -0.95
C LEU A 133 -22.04 -29.16 -0.24
N GLN A 134 -20.78 -28.80 -0.10
CA GLN A 134 -19.80 -29.60 0.66
C GLN A 134 -20.19 -29.75 2.13
N HIS A 135 -20.64 -28.68 2.77
CA HIS A 135 -21.13 -28.73 4.16
C HIS A 135 -22.34 -29.63 4.30
N GLU A 136 -23.25 -29.62 3.32
CA GLU A 136 -24.41 -30.48 3.25
C GLU A 136 -24.10 -31.92 2.87
N LYS A 137 -22.82 -32.24 2.52
CA LYS A 137 -22.40 -33.53 1.95
C LYS A 137 -23.20 -33.90 0.71
N ASN A 138 -23.62 -32.90 -0.04
CA ASN A 138 -24.43 -33.02 -1.26
C ASN A 138 -23.54 -32.92 -2.50
N TRP A 139 -23.34 -34.05 -3.18
CA TRP A 139 -22.68 -34.08 -4.48
C TRP A 139 -23.71 -33.85 -5.59
N SER A 140 -24.01 -32.58 -5.87
CA SER A 140 -24.89 -32.18 -6.96
C SER A 140 -24.07 -31.59 -8.10
N PRO A 141 -24.18 -32.08 -9.35
CA PRO A 141 -23.53 -31.43 -10.48
C PRO A 141 -24.20 -30.07 -10.71
N MET A 142 -23.51 -29.00 -10.30
CA MET A 142 -23.92 -27.64 -10.63
C MET A 142 -23.38 -27.31 -12.03
N GLY A 143 -24.24 -27.31 -13.02
CA GLY A 143 -23.92 -26.79 -14.33
C GLY A 143 -23.74 -25.26 -14.30
N GLY A 144 -22.90 -24.73 -15.20
CA GLY A 144 -22.82 -23.30 -15.46
C GLY A 144 -21.70 -22.55 -14.73
N ASP A 145 -20.66 -23.25 -14.30
CA ASP A 145 -19.40 -22.60 -13.94
C ASP A 145 -18.87 -21.83 -15.15
N GLY A 146 -18.60 -20.55 -14.92
CA GLY A 146 -18.09 -19.69 -15.99
C GLY A 146 -16.58 -19.84 -16.21
N GLU A 147 -16.11 -19.23 -17.27
CA GLU A 147 -14.69 -19.07 -17.56
C GLU A 147 -14.36 -17.60 -17.82
N LEU A 148 -13.14 -17.20 -17.51
CA LEU A 148 -12.66 -15.84 -17.77
C LEU A 148 -12.14 -15.68 -19.19
N THR A 149 -11.72 -16.76 -19.82
CA THR A 149 -11.19 -16.78 -21.19
C THR A 149 -12.18 -16.15 -22.18
N ASN A 150 -11.69 -15.29 -23.05
CA ASN A 150 -12.45 -14.51 -24.02
C ASN A 150 -13.50 -13.55 -23.44
N LYS A 151 -13.50 -13.33 -22.10
CA LYS A 151 -14.31 -12.27 -21.48
C LYS A 151 -13.58 -10.94 -21.57
N THR A 152 -14.35 -9.85 -21.53
CA THR A 152 -13.77 -8.50 -21.50
C THR A 152 -13.61 -8.04 -20.06
N LEU A 153 -12.40 -7.62 -19.71
CA LEU A 153 -12.04 -7.00 -18.45
C LEU A 153 -11.93 -5.50 -18.64
N LEU A 154 -12.88 -4.74 -18.10
CA LEU A 154 -12.85 -3.28 -18.11
C LEU A 154 -12.19 -2.78 -16.81
N ILE A 155 -11.12 -2.01 -16.93
CA ILE A 155 -10.35 -1.47 -15.81
C ILE A 155 -10.54 0.04 -15.73
N LEU A 156 -11.28 0.50 -14.71
CA LEU A 156 -11.48 1.92 -14.42
C LEU A 156 -10.32 2.43 -13.57
N GLY A 157 -9.35 3.09 -14.20
CA GLY A 157 -8.12 3.56 -13.57
C GLY A 157 -6.92 2.67 -13.88
N TYR A 158 -6.27 2.92 -15.02
CA TYR A 158 -5.07 2.18 -15.45
C TYR A 158 -3.81 2.79 -14.84
N GLY A 159 -3.67 2.64 -13.50
CA GLY A 159 -2.48 2.97 -12.72
C GLY A 159 -1.68 1.71 -12.37
N GLY A 160 -0.87 1.74 -11.31
CA GLY A 160 -0.06 0.60 -10.88
C GLY A 160 -0.89 -0.68 -10.63
N ILE A 161 -1.98 -0.57 -9.87
CA ILE A 161 -2.90 -1.70 -9.61
C ILE A 161 -3.57 -2.16 -10.91
N GLY A 162 -4.10 -1.22 -11.70
CA GLY A 162 -4.76 -1.54 -12.97
C GLY A 162 -3.85 -2.26 -13.95
N LYS A 163 -2.56 -1.89 -14.00
CA LYS A 163 -1.55 -2.57 -14.82
C LYS A 163 -1.33 -4.03 -14.39
N GLU A 164 -1.21 -4.30 -13.09
CA GLU A 164 -1.04 -5.67 -12.59
C GLU A 164 -2.31 -6.51 -12.78
N VAL A 165 -3.49 -5.91 -12.62
CA VAL A 165 -4.78 -6.56 -12.93
C VAL A 165 -4.87 -6.87 -14.43
N ALA A 166 -4.46 -5.96 -15.30
CA ALA A 166 -4.42 -6.18 -16.76
C ALA A 166 -3.51 -7.34 -17.14
N LYS A 167 -2.31 -7.40 -16.56
CA LYS A 167 -1.35 -8.50 -16.76
C LYS A 167 -1.95 -9.86 -16.43
N LEU A 168 -2.65 -9.97 -15.30
CA LEU A 168 -3.37 -11.19 -14.94
C LEU A 168 -4.53 -11.45 -15.91
N GLY A 169 -5.28 -10.42 -16.33
CA GLY A 169 -6.32 -10.54 -17.35
C GLY A 169 -5.82 -11.18 -18.62
N LYS A 170 -4.68 -10.74 -19.14
CA LYS A 170 -4.04 -11.35 -20.31
C LYS A 170 -3.62 -12.79 -20.06
N ALA A 171 -3.09 -13.11 -18.88
CA ALA A 171 -2.72 -14.49 -18.51
C ALA A 171 -3.94 -15.44 -18.46
N PHE A 172 -5.14 -14.92 -18.15
CA PHE A 172 -6.41 -15.66 -18.20
C PHE A 172 -7.09 -15.63 -19.58
N GLY A 173 -6.43 -15.10 -20.62
CA GLY A 173 -6.97 -15.03 -21.97
C GLY A 173 -8.15 -14.06 -22.13
N MET A 174 -8.21 -13.00 -21.31
CA MET A 174 -9.24 -11.97 -21.38
C MET A 174 -8.87 -10.88 -22.41
N ASN A 175 -9.90 -10.21 -22.95
CA ASN A 175 -9.74 -8.93 -23.64
C ASN A 175 -9.69 -7.82 -22.59
N VAL A 176 -8.66 -6.98 -22.59
CA VAL A 176 -8.45 -5.98 -21.54
C VAL A 176 -8.64 -4.58 -22.11
N ILE A 177 -9.57 -3.83 -21.53
CA ILE A 177 -9.84 -2.42 -21.84
C ILE A 177 -9.50 -1.58 -20.61
N GLY A 178 -8.57 -0.62 -20.75
CA GLY A 178 -8.19 0.29 -19.69
C GLY A 178 -8.80 1.68 -19.87
N ILE A 179 -9.22 2.32 -18.77
CA ILE A 179 -9.64 3.72 -18.80
C ILE A 179 -8.71 4.55 -17.92
N ARG A 180 -8.16 5.62 -18.47
CA ARG A 180 -7.33 6.59 -17.75
C ARG A 180 -7.51 8.02 -18.29
N ARG A 181 -7.16 9.01 -17.44
CA ARG A 181 -7.32 10.42 -17.78
C ARG A 181 -6.46 10.91 -18.97
N LYS A 182 -5.28 10.31 -19.13
CA LYS A 182 -4.37 10.62 -20.24
C LYS A 182 -4.10 9.30 -20.97
N PRO A 183 -4.75 9.06 -22.12
CA PRO A 183 -4.53 7.85 -22.91
C PRO A 183 -3.05 7.73 -23.31
N GLN A 184 -2.53 6.52 -23.21
CA GLN A 184 -1.21 6.14 -23.71
C GLN A 184 -1.21 4.64 -23.93
N GLU A 185 -0.37 4.15 -24.80
CA GLU A 185 -0.15 2.72 -24.99
C GLU A 185 0.22 2.03 -23.66
N CYS A 186 -0.38 0.91 -23.40
CA CYS A 186 -0.21 0.14 -22.18
C CYS A 186 0.05 -1.32 -22.51
N GLU A 187 1.10 -1.88 -21.91
CA GLU A 187 1.68 -3.19 -22.22
C GLU A 187 0.68 -4.37 -22.18
N PHE A 188 -0.34 -4.29 -21.31
CA PHE A 188 -1.28 -5.39 -21.06
C PHE A 188 -2.73 -5.00 -21.36
N ALA A 189 -2.99 -3.91 -22.07
CA ALA A 189 -4.31 -3.53 -22.51
C ALA A 189 -4.43 -3.65 -24.03
N ASP A 190 -5.56 -4.14 -24.50
CA ASP A 190 -5.89 -4.16 -25.92
C ASP A 190 -6.36 -2.78 -26.38
N GLU A 191 -7.00 -2.01 -25.46
CA GLU A 191 -7.48 -0.63 -25.67
C GLU A 191 -7.28 0.20 -24.39
N VAL A 192 -6.96 1.49 -24.54
CA VAL A 192 -6.82 2.47 -23.42
C VAL A 192 -7.39 3.83 -23.81
#